data_7573ddd8f04e042a44de463dfcb1ae05
#
_entry.id   7573ddd8f04e042a44de463dfcb1ae05
#
_cell.length_a   1.000
_cell.length_b   1.000
_cell.length_c   1.000
_cell.angle_alpha   90.00
_cell.angle_beta   90.00
_cell.angle_gamma   90.00
#
_symmetry.space_group_name_H-M   'P 1'
#
loop_
_entity.id
_entity.type
_entity.pdbx_description
1 polymer ?
#
loop_
_entity_poly.entity_id
_entity_poly.type
_entity_poly.pdbx_seq_one_letter_code
_entity_poly.pdbx_strand_id
1 'polypeptide(L)'
;MRVLGRVDSGWRYPVKSMRGEQLSEIFASCAGVYGDRLFAFKSSATPVGFPYLTGREAHEMVLYRPCFRYPEKAAKPANLAEAEELSPILNPVGADPADLALDVETPSGEVLPIDDPALLQQLAEWAGGGHSLTLQRSERAMTDCRPISLFSLQTARQLGEEVGSVLDKRRRAYHRPSASNGLISS
;
A
#
# COMPACT_ATOMS: atom_id res chain seq x y z
N MET A 1 -26.16 -14.04 -18.80
CA MET A 1 -25.01 -13.75 -17.90
C MET A 1 -25.59 -13.34 -16.55
N ARG A 2 -25.15 -13.97 -15.44
CA ARG A 2 -25.64 -13.64 -14.10
C ARG A 2 -24.68 -12.63 -13.47
N VAL A 3 -25.19 -11.46 -13.06
CA VAL A 3 -24.41 -10.47 -12.32
C VAL A 3 -24.29 -10.96 -10.88
N LEU A 4 -23.05 -11.16 -10.39
CA LEU A 4 -22.76 -11.64 -9.04
C LEU A 4 -22.51 -10.50 -8.03
N GLY A 5 -22.21 -9.30 -8.51
CA GLY A 5 -21.94 -8.14 -7.70
C GLY A 5 -21.46 -6.94 -8.50
N ARG A 6 -21.15 -5.88 -7.79
CA ARG A 6 -20.54 -4.66 -8.34
C ARG A 6 -19.29 -4.33 -7.56
N VAL A 7 -18.28 -3.75 -8.23
CA VAL A 7 -17.10 -3.19 -7.57
C VAL A 7 -17.53 -1.89 -6.88
N ASP A 8 -17.36 -1.82 -5.56
CA ASP A 8 -17.68 -0.64 -4.76
C ASP A 8 -16.55 0.39 -4.83
N SER A 9 -15.32 -0.07 -4.72
CA SER A 9 -14.14 0.80 -4.70
C SER A 9 -12.90 0.03 -5.13
N GLY A 10 -11.99 0.74 -5.79
CA GLY A 10 -10.66 0.26 -6.15
C GLY A 10 -9.59 0.95 -5.29
N TRP A 11 -8.58 0.22 -4.88
CA TRP A 11 -7.51 0.72 -4.04
C TRP A 11 -6.15 0.30 -4.59
N ARG A 12 -5.18 1.20 -4.51
CA ARG A 12 -3.79 0.99 -4.82
C ARG A 12 -2.92 1.34 -3.61
N TYR A 13 -1.85 0.60 -3.41
CA TYR A 13 -0.91 0.78 -2.32
C TYR A 13 0.49 0.99 -2.90
N PRO A 14 0.92 2.23 -3.20
CA PRO A 14 2.20 2.47 -3.87
C PRO A 14 3.40 1.90 -3.14
N VAL A 15 3.36 1.90 -1.80
CA VAL A 15 4.40 1.36 -0.92
C VAL A 15 3.85 0.18 -0.12
N LYS A 16 4.62 -0.89 -0.07
CA LYS A 16 4.27 -2.08 0.74
C LYS A 16 4.07 -1.71 2.20
N SER A 17 2.95 -2.15 2.79
CA SER A 17 2.54 -1.93 4.18
C SER A 17 2.20 -0.49 4.58
N MET A 18 2.28 0.47 3.69
CA MET A 18 1.80 1.83 3.94
C MET A 18 0.33 1.99 3.52
N ARG A 19 -0.24 3.16 3.81
CA ARG A 19 -1.62 3.50 3.49
C ARG A 19 -1.85 3.49 1.97
N GLY A 20 -3.00 2.97 1.56
CA GLY A 20 -3.43 2.99 0.16
C GLY A 20 -4.18 4.27 -0.23
N GLU A 21 -4.34 4.44 -1.52
CA GLU A 21 -5.18 5.47 -2.14
C GLU A 21 -6.37 4.83 -2.87
N GLN A 22 -7.50 5.51 -2.85
CA GLN A 22 -8.69 5.10 -3.59
C GLN A 22 -8.63 5.68 -5.00
N LEU A 23 -8.91 4.85 -6.00
CA LEU A 23 -8.92 5.22 -7.40
C LEU A 23 -10.31 5.05 -8.00
N SER A 24 -10.67 5.95 -8.93
CA SER A 24 -11.88 5.84 -9.76
C SER A 24 -11.75 4.73 -10.81
N GLU A 25 -10.53 4.51 -11.30
CA GLU A 25 -10.18 3.50 -12.30
C GLU A 25 -8.92 2.76 -11.88
N ILE A 26 -8.84 1.48 -12.23
CA ILE A 26 -7.70 0.62 -11.96
C ILE A 26 -7.25 -0.04 -13.26
N PHE A 27 -5.98 0.10 -13.59
CA PHE A 27 -5.35 -0.62 -14.69
C PHE A 27 -4.67 -1.86 -14.15
N ALA A 28 -5.22 -3.02 -14.47
CA ALA A 28 -4.74 -4.30 -14.00
C ALA A 28 -4.07 -5.08 -15.14
N SER A 29 -2.90 -5.64 -14.87
CA SER A 29 -2.15 -6.49 -15.78
C SER A 29 -1.65 -7.75 -15.09
N CYS A 30 -0.90 -8.59 -15.79
CA CYS A 30 -0.21 -9.73 -15.20
C CYS A 30 0.83 -9.32 -14.15
N ALA A 31 1.32 -8.08 -14.19
CA ALA A 31 2.26 -7.53 -13.22
C ALA A 31 1.57 -6.98 -11.95
N GLY A 32 0.25 -6.90 -11.94
CA GLY A 32 -0.56 -6.32 -10.87
C GLY A 32 -1.29 -5.06 -11.29
N VAL A 33 -1.76 -4.29 -10.32
CA VAL A 33 -2.35 -2.97 -10.55
C VAL A 33 -1.23 -1.97 -10.81
N TYR A 34 -1.42 -1.13 -11.82
CA TYR A 34 -0.44 -0.10 -12.19
C TYR A 34 -0.15 0.84 -11.01
N GLY A 35 1.11 0.99 -10.67
CA GLY A 35 1.55 1.81 -9.54
C GLY A 35 1.38 1.14 -8.16
N ASP A 36 0.91 -0.11 -8.08
CA ASP A 36 0.72 -0.81 -6.81
C ASP A 36 2.01 -1.48 -6.33
N ARG A 37 2.38 -1.24 -5.08
CA ARG A 37 3.55 -1.83 -4.40
C ARG A 37 4.84 -1.78 -5.21
N LEU A 38 5.07 -0.63 -5.85
CA LEU A 38 6.32 -0.37 -6.60
C LEU A 38 7.50 -0.20 -5.65
N PHE A 39 7.24 0.17 -4.41
CA PHE A 39 8.24 0.44 -3.39
C PHE A 39 8.03 -0.45 -2.16
N ALA A 40 9.15 -0.87 -1.58
CA ALA A 40 9.21 -1.55 -0.29
C ALA A 40 10.51 -1.18 0.43
N PHE A 41 10.52 -1.28 1.74
CA PHE A 41 11.72 -1.11 2.54
C PHE A 41 12.27 -2.49 2.92
N LYS A 42 13.51 -2.78 2.56
CA LYS A 42 14.23 -3.95 3.06
C LYS A 42 14.79 -3.64 4.42
N SER A 43 14.72 -4.61 5.32
CA SER A 43 15.30 -4.51 6.66
C SER A 43 16.37 -5.57 6.86
N SER A 44 17.47 -5.19 7.51
CA SER A 44 18.51 -6.15 7.91
C SER A 44 18.07 -7.14 9.00
N ALA A 45 16.94 -6.87 9.66
CA ALA A 45 16.39 -7.71 10.73
C ALA A 45 15.42 -8.79 10.26
N THR A 46 14.95 -8.72 9.02
CA THR A 46 13.93 -9.65 8.52
C THR A 46 14.55 -11.00 8.10
N PRO A 47 13.75 -12.09 8.16
CA PRO A 47 14.24 -13.41 7.78
C PRO A 47 14.71 -13.48 6.32
N VAL A 48 15.69 -14.34 6.07
CA VAL A 48 16.13 -14.68 4.70
C VAL A 48 14.93 -15.25 3.93
N GLY A 49 14.64 -14.67 2.76
CA GLY A 49 13.51 -15.07 1.90
C GLY A 49 12.30 -14.13 1.96
N PHE A 50 12.18 -13.31 2.99
CA PHE A 50 11.19 -12.24 3.07
C PHE A 50 11.82 -10.97 3.66
N PRO A 51 12.63 -10.24 2.89
CA PRO A 51 13.50 -9.18 3.42
C PRO A 51 12.77 -7.85 3.68
N TYR A 52 11.45 -7.79 3.53
CA TYR A 52 10.72 -6.54 3.59
C TYR A 52 10.24 -6.21 5.00
N LEU A 53 10.48 -4.96 5.41
CA LEU A 53 9.78 -4.37 6.54
C LEU A 53 8.29 -4.30 6.24
N THR A 54 7.47 -4.81 7.14
CA THR A 54 6.01 -4.82 6.98
C THR A 54 5.31 -4.29 8.23
N GLY A 55 4.00 -4.10 8.12
CA GLY A 55 3.17 -3.74 9.27
C GLY A 55 3.11 -4.79 10.38
N ARG A 56 3.80 -5.93 10.24
CA ARG A 56 3.96 -6.90 11.33
C ARG A 56 5.06 -6.48 12.29
N GLU A 57 6.14 -5.93 11.74
CA GLU A 57 7.30 -5.44 12.48
C GLU A 57 7.10 -3.98 12.91
N ALA A 58 6.49 -3.16 12.04
CA ALA A 58 6.26 -1.74 12.24
C ALA A 58 4.81 -1.39 11.86
N HIS A 59 3.88 -1.60 12.77
CA HIS A 59 2.46 -1.39 12.52
C HIS A 59 2.08 0.07 12.24
N GLU A 60 2.91 1.02 12.67
CA GLU A 60 2.79 2.45 12.38
C GLU A 60 2.92 2.77 10.89
N MET A 61 3.54 1.89 10.09
CA MET A 61 3.66 2.10 8.64
C MET A 61 2.32 2.36 7.96
N VAL A 62 1.23 1.81 8.47
CA VAL A 62 -0.12 2.04 7.92
C VAL A 62 -0.63 3.47 8.08
N LEU A 63 0.02 4.27 8.93
CA LEU A 63 -0.31 5.69 9.13
C LEU A 63 0.38 6.60 8.12
N TYR A 64 1.48 6.13 7.52
CA TYR A 64 2.21 6.86 6.49
C TYR A 64 1.43 6.84 5.18
N ARG A 65 1.32 7.99 4.54
CA ARG A 65 0.54 8.18 3.32
C ARG A 65 1.43 8.46 2.11
N PRO A 66 1.69 7.46 1.27
CA PRO A 66 2.40 7.67 0.01
C PRO A 66 1.55 8.51 -0.97
N CYS A 67 2.19 9.46 -1.64
CA CYS A 67 1.57 10.32 -2.64
C CYS A 67 2.50 10.42 -3.86
N PHE A 68 2.00 10.10 -5.05
CA PHE A 68 2.76 10.35 -6.28
C PHE A 68 2.91 11.86 -6.51
N ARG A 69 4.12 12.30 -6.87
CA ARG A 69 4.40 13.70 -7.23
C ARG A 69 3.65 14.13 -8.47
N TYR A 70 3.42 13.20 -9.39
CA TYR A 70 2.74 13.39 -10.66
C TYR A 70 1.53 12.44 -10.74
N PRO A 71 0.42 12.75 -10.02
CA PRO A 71 -0.72 11.85 -9.93
C PRO A 71 -1.36 11.58 -11.28
N GLU A 72 -1.32 12.53 -12.22
CA GLU A 72 -1.81 12.37 -13.60
C GLU A 72 -1.01 11.33 -14.40
N LYS A 73 0.30 11.23 -14.18
CA LYS A 73 1.17 10.24 -14.80
C LYS A 73 1.05 8.87 -14.15
N ALA A 74 0.80 8.86 -12.85
CA ALA A 74 0.54 7.65 -12.08
C ALA A 74 -0.89 7.11 -12.25
N ALA A 75 -1.80 7.88 -12.88
CA ALA A 75 -3.18 7.48 -13.08
C ALA A 75 -3.32 6.28 -14.02
N LYS A 76 -2.57 6.27 -15.12
CA LYS A 76 -2.61 5.21 -16.14
C LYS A 76 -1.24 5.01 -16.80
N PRO A 77 -0.96 3.81 -17.34
CA PRO A 77 0.26 3.54 -18.09
C PRO A 77 0.38 4.45 -19.32
N ALA A 78 1.58 4.93 -19.62
CA ALA A 78 1.83 5.78 -20.78
C ALA A 78 1.59 5.02 -22.10
N ASN A 79 1.86 3.71 -22.14
CA ASN A 79 1.70 2.85 -23.31
C ASN A 79 0.40 2.02 -23.27
N LEU A 80 -0.66 2.52 -22.62
CA LEU A 80 -1.90 1.75 -22.43
C LEU A 80 -2.51 1.29 -23.76
N ALA A 81 -2.59 2.18 -24.76
CA ALA A 81 -3.18 1.83 -26.06
C ALA A 81 -2.39 0.71 -26.77
N GLU A 82 -1.06 0.79 -26.76
CA GLU A 82 -0.21 -0.25 -27.31
C GLU A 82 -0.36 -1.58 -26.54
N ALA A 83 -0.43 -1.52 -25.22
CA ALA A 83 -0.61 -2.69 -24.38
C ALA A 83 -1.98 -3.36 -24.59
N GLU A 84 -3.03 -2.59 -24.84
CA GLU A 84 -4.36 -3.10 -25.15
C GLU A 84 -4.39 -3.78 -26.53
N GLU A 85 -3.72 -3.20 -27.55
CA GLU A 85 -3.62 -3.77 -28.89
C GLU A 85 -2.84 -5.09 -28.88
N LEU A 86 -1.75 -5.18 -28.13
CA LEU A 86 -0.87 -6.35 -28.06
C LEU A 86 -1.21 -7.30 -26.89
N SER A 87 -2.30 -7.07 -26.17
CA SER A 87 -2.72 -7.93 -25.06
C SER A 87 -3.02 -9.38 -25.55
N PRO A 88 -2.58 -10.42 -24.80
CA PRO A 88 -1.89 -10.39 -23.51
C PRO A 88 -0.35 -10.36 -23.60
N ILE A 89 0.23 -10.10 -24.73
CA ILE A 89 1.68 -10.22 -25.01
C ILE A 89 2.48 -9.11 -24.31
N LEU A 90 1.94 -7.88 -24.34
CA LEU A 90 2.60 -6.72 -23.74
C LEU A 90 1.92 -6.29 -22.43
N ASN A 91 2.72 -6.14 -21.37
CA ASN A 91 2.26 -5.49 -20.15
C ASN A 91 2.39 -3.97 -20.28
N PRO A 92 1.42 -3.20 -19.76
CA PRO A 92 1.53 -1.74 -19.70
C PRO A 92 2.59 -1.33 -18.66
N VAL A 93 3.81 -1.05 -19.11
CA VAL A 93 4.97 -0.73 -18.27
C VAL A 93 5.65 0.57 -18.66
N GLY A 94 5.11 1.34 -19.56
CA GLY A 94 5.81 2.46 -20.19
C GLY A 94 5.93 3.75 -19.37
N ALA A 95 5.97 3.72 -18.05
CA ALA A 95 6.26 4.92 -17.28
C ALA A 95 7.78 5.10 -17.10
N ASP A 96 8.25 6.31 -17.35
CA ASP A 96 9.57 6.72 -16.87
C ASP A 96 9.57 6.55 -15.33
N PRO A 97 10.63 5.98 -14.74
CA PRO A 97 10.81 5.96 -13.29
C PRO A 97 10.56 7.30 -12.60
N ALA A 98 10.93 8.42 -13.22
CA ALA A 98 10.70 9.75 -12.70
C ALA A 98 9.20 10.12 -12.62
N ASP A 99 8.37 9.60 -13.52
CA ASP A 99 6.93 9.85 -13.54
C ASP A 99 6.19 9.20 -12.37
N LEU A 100 6.79 8.17 -11.77
CA LEU A 100 6.30 7.49 -10.59
C LEU A 100 7.09 7.88 -9.32
N ALA A 101 7.71 9.05 -9.32
CA ALA A 101 8.33 9.61 -8.12
C ALA A 101 7.26 9.83 -7.03
N LEU A 102 7.66 9.56 -5.78
CA LEU A 102 6.72 9.46 -4.68
C LEU A 102 7.26 10.18 -3.44
N ASP A 103 6.39 10.90 -2.78
CA ASP A 103 6.60 11.47 -1.45
C ASP A 103 5.74 10.72 -0.43
N VAL A 104 6.10 10.81 0.83
CA VAL A 104 5.39 10.17 1.94
C VAL A 104 5.04 11.22 2.97
N GLU A 105 3.74 11.41 3.20
CA GLU A 105 3.23 12.18 4.34
C GLU A 105 3.31 11.32 5.59
N THR A 106 4.06 11.78 6.58
CA THR A 106 4.24 11.12 7.88
C THR A 106 3.02 11.30 8.77
N PRO A 107 2.88 10.56 9.86
CA PRO A 107 1.80 10.76 10.84
C PRO A 107 1.79 12.15 11.48
N SER A 108 2.92 12.87 11.48
CA SER A 108 3.03 14.26 11.96
C SER A 108 2.60 15.30 10.91
N GLY A 109 2.34 14.88 9.67
CA GLY A 109 1.97 15.77 8.56
C GLY A 109 3.18 16.31 7.77
N GLU A 110 4.40 15.90 8.09
CA GLU A 110 5.58 16.22 7.32
C GLU A 110 5.57 15.41 6.00
N VAL A 111 5.98 16.03 4.90
CA VAL A 111 6.06 15.39 3.58
C VAL A 111 7.52 15.23 3.19
N LEU A 112 7.97 13.98 3.05
CA LEU A 112 9.35 13.61 2.76
C LEU A 112 9.42 12.81 1.45
N PRO A 113 10.46 12.99 0.63
CA PRO A 113 10.79 12.04 -0.43
C PRO A 113 10.85 10.61 0.10
N ILE A 114 10.42 9.63 -0.71
CA ILE A 114 10.43 8.22 -0.27
C ILE A 114 11.81 7.68 0.09
N ASP A 115 12.86 8.27 -0.48
CA ASP A 115 14.26 7.93 -0.26
C ASP A 115 14.97 8.85 0.75
N ASP A 116 14.22 9.74 1.42
CA ASP A 116 14.78 10.66 2.43
C ASP A 116 15.35 9.89 3.63
N PRO A 117 16.60 10.18 4.04
CA PRO A 117 17.21 9.55 5.22
C PRO A 117 16.39 9.71 6.51
N ALA A 118 15.69 10.84 6.68
CA ALA A 118 14.85 11.06 7.86
C ALA A 118 13.65 10.11 7.89
N LEU A 119 13.03 9.83 6.73
CA LEU A 119 11.97 8.84 6.63
C LEU A 119 12.48 7.43 6.97
N LEU A 120 13.64 7.05 6.43
CA LEU A 120 14.27 5.75 6.71
C LEU A 120 14.57 5.58 8.20
N GLN A 121 15.07 6.64 8.85
CA GLN A 121 15.33 6.64 10.28
C GLN A 121 14.05 6.47 11.09
N GLN A 122 13.01 7.24 10.82
CA GLN A 122 11.71 7.11 11.50
C GLN A 122 11.15 5.69 11.39
N LEU A 123 11.20 5.09 10.19
CA LEU A 123 10.71 3.72 9.98
C LEU A 123 11.57 2.68 10.71
N ALA A 124 12.89 2.89 10.79
CA ALA A 124 13.80 2.01 11.54
C ALA A 124 13.53 2.07 13.05
N GLU A 125 13.22 3.23 13.58
CA GLU A 125 12.84 3.41 14.99
C GLU A 125 11.56 2.62 15.33
N TRP A 126 10.53 2.68 14.48
CA TRP A 126 9.31 1.90 14.63
C TRP A 126 9.54 0.39 14.55
N ALA A 127 10.55 -0.05 13.82
CA ALA A 127 10.95 -1.45 13.73
C ALA A 127 11.78 -1.94 14.94
N GLY A 128 11.90 -1.14 15.99
CA GLY A 128 12.65 -1.48 17.21
C GLY A 128 14.08 -0.99 17.22
N GLY A 129 14.52 -0.19 16.25
CA GLY A 129 15.86 0.40 16.15
C GLY A 129 16.96 -0.61 15.81
N GLY A 130 18.17 -0.11 15.57
CA GLY A 130 19.34 -0.96 15.31
C GLY A 130 19.37 -1.68 13.96
N HIS A 131 18.38 -1.46 13.08
CA HIS A 131 18.28 -2.08 11.78
C HIS A 131 18.53 -1.07 10.68
N SER A 132 19.28 -1.49 9.65
CA SER A 132 19.42 -0.70 8.43
C SER A 132 18.24 -0.96 7.51
N LEU A 133 17.64 0.12 7.02
CA LEU A 133 16.62 0.07 5.99
C LEU A 133 17.18 0.52 4.65
N THR A 134 16.76 -0.13 3.59
CA THR A 134 17.07 0.27 2.22
C THR A 134 15.79 0.28 1.39
N LEU A 135 15.59 1.36 0.64
CA LEU A 135 14.48 1.44 -0.31
C LEU A 135 14.73 0.48 -1.48
N GLN A 136 13.73 -0.33 -1.79
CA GLN A 136 13.68 -1.12 -3.00
C GLN A 136 12.55 -0.63 -3.88
N ARG A 137 12.85 -0.50 -5.17
CA ARG A 137 11.88 -0.29 -6.23
C ARG A 137 11.78 -1.52 -7.13
N SER A 138 10.58 -1.79 -7.64
CA SER A 138 10.31 -2.84 -8.61
C SER A 138 9.32 -2.33 -9.67
N GLU A 139 9.45 -2.79 -10.89
CA GLU A 139 8.47 -2.54 -11.96
C GLU A 139 7.25 -3.47 -11.86
N ARG A 140 7.32 -4.48 -11.01
CA ARG A 140 6.21 -5.38 -10.71
C ARG A 140 5.79 -5.20 -9.27
N ALA A 141 4.48 -5.27 -9.03
CA ALA A 141 3.93 -5.17 -7.69
C ALA A 141 4.57 -6.20 -6.74
N MET A 142 5.25 -5.72 -5.69
CA MET A 142 5.88 -6.57 -4.66
C MET A 142 4.83 -7.12 -3.70
N THR A 143 3.95 -7.99 -4.20
CA THR A 143 2.88 -8.62 -3.44
C THR A 143 3.36 -9.88 -2.73
N ASP A 144 2.69 -10.27 -1.64
CA ASP A 144 3.06 -11.47 -0.88
C ASP A 144 2.63 -12.76 -1.62
N CYS A 145 1.49 -12.71 -2.32
CA CYS A 145 0.91 -13.89 -2.95
C CYS A 145 0.36 -13.63 -4.34
N ARG A 146 -0.66 -12.79 -4.46
CA ARG A 146 -1.37 -12.52 -5.70
C ARG A 146 -1.35 -11.04 -6.03
N PRO A 147 -1.32 -10.68 -7.34
CA PRO A 147 -1.24 -9.28 -7.75
C PRO A 147 -2.50 -8.46 -7.40
N ILE A 148 -3.66 -9.11 -7.33
CA ILE A 148 -4.94 -8.47 -7.03
C ILE A 148 -5.64 -9.25 -5.91
N SER A 149 -6.21 -8.52 -4.95
CA SER A 149 -7.05 -9.08 -3.88
C SER A 149 -8.47 -8.53 -4.01
N LEU A 150 -9.44 -9.42 -3.93
CA LEU A 150 -10.88 -9.09 -3.91
C LEU A 150 -11.48 -9.60 -2.62
N PHE A 151 -12.32 -8.81 -1.98
CA PHE A 151 -13.15 -9.25 -0.88
C PHE A 151 -14.49 -8.51 -0.87
N SER A 152 -15.52 -9.13 -0.30
CA SER A 152 -16.84 -8.51 -0.26
C SER A 152 -16.96 -7.57 0.94
N LEU A 153 -17.78 -6.51 0.78
CA LEU A 153 -18.10 -5.61 1.90
C LEU A 153 -18.88 -6.34 2.99
N GLN A 154 -19.65 -7.37 2.65
CA GLN A 154 -20.35 -8.22 3.61
C GLN A 154 -19.37 -8.97 4.51
N THR A 155 -18.35 -9.60 3.90
CA THR A 155 -17.28 -10.27 4.66
C THR A 155 -16.55 -9.31 5.59
N ALA A 156 -16.25 -8.08 5.11
CA ALA A 156 -15.61 -7.09 5.95
C ALA A 156 -16.47 -6.66 7.14
N ARG A 157 -17.77 -6.48 6.94
CA ARG A 157 -18.72 -6.15 8.02
C ARG A 157 -18.84 -7.27 9.04
N GLN A 158 -19.06 -8.50 8.57
CA GLN A 158 -19.16 -9.67 9.44
C GLN A 158 -17.88 -9.83 10.29
N LEU A 159 -16.71 -9.73 9.68
CA LEU A 159 -15.45 -9.81 10.42
C LEU A 159 -15.32 -8.67 11.44
N GLY A 160 -15.76 -7.45 11.07
CA GLY A 160 -15.80 -6.31 12.00
C GLY A 160 -16.67 -6.56 13.21
N GLU A 161 -17.86 -7.15 13.02
CA GLU A 161 -18.77 -7.53 14.09
C GLU A 161 -18.15 -8.60 15.01
N GLU A 162 -17.53 -9.63 14.43
CA GLU A 162 -16.87 -10.72 15.17
C GLU A 162 -15.70 -10.23 16.04
N VAL A 163 -14.94 -9.24 15.58
CA VAL A 163 -13.80 -8.68 16.33
C VAL A 163 -14.17 -7.43 17.14
N GLY A 164 -15.41 -7.00 17.14
CA GLY A 164 -15.87 -5.81 17.86
C GLY A 164 -15.25 -4.51 17.36
N SER A 165 -14.91 -4.43 16.07
CA SER A 165 -14.23 -3.29 15.46
C SER A 165 -14.84 -2.91 14.11
N VAL A 166 -14.89 -1.61 13.81
CA VAL A 166 -15.24 -1.15 12.47
C VAL A 166 -14.04 -1.35 11.55
N LEU A 167 -14.12 -2.31 10.63
CA LEU A 167 -13.11 -2.47 9.60
C LEU A 167 -13.29 -1.37 8.57
N ASP A 168 -12.41 -0.36 8.64
CA ASP A 168 -12.36 0.69 7.64
C ASP A 168 -11.69 0.16 6.35
N LYS A 169 -12.45 0.16 5.25
CA LYS A 169 -11.93 -0.19 3.92
C LYS A 169 -10.76 0.68 3.47
N ARG A 170 -10.58 1.87 4.07
CA ARG A 170 -9.49 2.82 3.79
C ARG A 170 -8.18 2.42 4.45
N ARG A 171 -8.23 1.56 5.46
CA ARG A 171 -7.06 1.11 6.22
C ARG A 171 -7.09 -0.40 6.27
N ARG A 172 -6.06 -1.06 5.80
CA ARG A 172 -5.85 -2.50 6.05
C ARG A 172 -5.56 -2.79 7.53
N ALA A 173 -5.69 -1.80 8.42
CA ALA A 173 -5.34 -1.88 9.82
C ALA A 173 -6.59 -1.89 10.69
N TYR A 174 -6.56 -2.76 11.69
CA TYR A 174 -7.49 -2.76 12.80
C TYR A 174 -7.37 -1.45 13.59
N HIS A 175 -8.42 -0.66 13.65
CA HIS A 175 -8.49 0.42 14.61
C HIS A 175 -8.85 -0.21 15.96
N ARG A 176 -7.89 -0.37 16.86
CA ARG A 176 -8.20 -0.63 18.27
C ARG A 176 -8.96 0.60 18.78
N PRO A 177 -10.18 0.46 19.33
CA PRO A 177 -10.78 1.56 20.04
C PRO A 177 -9.83 1.93 21.20
N SER A 178 -9.51 3.21 21.32
CA SER A 178 -8.80 3.71 22.49
C SER A 178 -9.59 3.29 23.70
N ALA A 179 -8.97 2.50 24.58
CA ALA A 179 -9.54 2.20 25.88
C ALA A 179 -9.72 3.56 26.59
N SER A 180 -10.95 4.02 26.67
CA SER A 180 -11.31 5.11 27.56
C SER A 180 -10.97 4.64 28.98
N ASN A 181 -9.92 5.22 29.57
CA ASN A 181 -9.65 5.08 30.98
C ASN A 181 -10.86 5.61 31.76
N GLY A 182 -11.77 4.73 32.06
CA GLY A 182 -12.79 4.97 33.08
C GLY A 182 -12.08 5.02 34.42
N LEU A 183 -11.79 6.21 34.88
CA LEU A 183 -11.52 6.47 36.28
C LEU A 183 -12.77 6.06 37.07
N ILE A 184 -12.72 4.92 37.70
CA ILE A 184 -13.64 4.58 38.79
C ILE A 184 -13.11 5.32 40.01
N SER A 185 -13.75 6.47 40.33
CA SER A 185 -13.62 7.08 41.64
C SER A 185 -14.51 6.31 42.62
N SER A 186 -13.89 5.76 43.65
CA SER A 186 -14.49 5.25 44.87
C SER A 186 -15.18 6.34 45.65
#